data_bbe3f2cd7641ff94886359582e7475c6
#
_entry.id   bbe3f2cd7641ff94886359582e7475c6
#
_cell.length_a   1.000
_cell.length_b   1.000
_cell.length_c   1.000
_cell.angle_alpha   90.00
_cell.angle_beta   90.00
_cell.angle_gamma   90.00
#
_symmetry.space_group_name_H-M   'P 1'
#
loop_
_entity.id
_entity.type
_entity.pdbx_description
1 polymer ?
#
loop_
_entity_poly.entity_id
_entity_poly.type
_entity_poly.pdbx_seq_one_letter_code
_entity_poly.pdbx_strand_id
1 'polypeptide(L)'
;MKAGRITISTRKFEVKEIPTPTAGIGEVRIKVGAAGVCLSDVHLLDGTLSPGYLKGDEVTIGHEVAGTIDQIGAQVSECKVGDRVIVIAGQRNVTNQITTLGFDYDGGYAEYVITKATLVVKIPDSLPFEEAAIIPDAVSTPWAAISSTAKMLSLIHI
;
A
#
# COMPACT_ATOMS: atom_id res chain seq x y z
N MET A 1 16.03 -1.01 8.81
CA MET A 1 14.84 -0.17 8.99
C MET A 1 13.86 -0.81 9.95
N LYS A 2 13.07 -0.02 10.67
CA LYS A 2 11.98 -0.55 11.49
C LYS A 2 10.77 -0.90 10.61
N ALA A 3 10.12 -2.03 10.92
CA ALA A 3 8.91 -2.49 10.24
C ALA A 3 7.98 -3.23 11.20
N GLY A 4 6.67 -2.96 11.09
CA GLY A 4 5.61 -3.67 11.80
C GLY A 4 5.22 -4.92 11.02
N ARG A 5 5.61 -6.08 11.52
CA ARG A 5 5.44 -7.38 10.85
C ARG A 5 4.48 -8.28 11.61
N ILE A 6 3.69 -9.02 10.87
CA ILE A 6 2.88 -10.11 11.39
C ILE A 6 3.46 -11.45 10.95
N THR A 7 3.53 -12.41 11.89
CA THR A 7 3.74 -13.83 11.59
C THR A 7 2.37 -14.48 11.42
N ILE A 8 2.04 -14.95 10.21
CA ILE A 8 0.70 -15.39 9.85
C ILE A 8 0.27 -16.64 10.64
N SER A 9 1.15 -17.60 10.82
CA SER A 9 0.85 -18.86 11.54
C SER A 9 0.51 -18.64 13.02
N THR A 10 1.06 -17.60 13.65
CA THR A 10 0.87 -17.30 15.08
C THR A 10 0.04 -16.06 15.35
N ARG A 11 -0.26 -15.26 14.32
CA ARG A 11 -0.92 -13.95 14.40
C ARG A 11 -0.20 -12.95 15.31
N LYS A 12 1.09 -13.18 15.56
CA LYS A 12 1.90 -12.31 16.40
C LYS A 12 2.38 -11.11 15.57
N PHE A 13 2.06 -9.90 16.03
CA PHE A 13 2.56 -8.66 15.48
C PHE A 13 3.74 -8.14 16.31
N GLU A 14 4.82 -7.76 15.65
CA GLU A 14 6.01 -7.21 16.28
C GLU A 14 6.65 -6.13 15.42
N VAL A 15 7.21 -5.11 16.06
CA VAL A 15 8.10 -4.17 15.38
C VAL A 15 9.50 -4.76 15.36
N LYS A 16 10.04 -4.98 14.16
CA LYS A 16 11.35 -5.61 13.94
C LYS A 16 12.27 -4.68 13.15
N GLU A 17 13.57 -4.84 13.39
CA GLU A 17 14.60 -4.31 12.49
C GLU A 17 14.80 -5.29 11.33
N ILE A 18 14.61 -4.80 10.11
CA ILE A 18 14.83 -5.57 8.88
C ILE A 18 15.76 -4.81 7.92
N PRO A 19 16.40 -5.47 6.95
CA PRO A 19 17.17 -4.77 5.92
C PRO A 19 16.30 -3.75 5.18
N THR A 20 16.85 -2.58 4.89
CA THR A 20 16.17 -1.60 4.02
C THR A 20 16.14 -2.16 2.60
N PRO A 21 14.96 -2.27 1.97
CA PRO A 21 14.85 -2.86 0.63
C PRO A 21 15.44 -1.91 -0.43
N THR A 22 15.82 -2.48 -1.57
CA THR A 22 16.35 -1.73 -2.73
C THR A 22 15.40 -1.91 -3.91
N ALA A 23 15.08 -0.81 -4.59
CA ALA A 23 14.20 -0.82 -5.75
C ALA A 23 14.82 -1.61 -6.92
N GLY A 24 14.12 -2.62 -7.40
CA GLY A 24 14.45 -3.42 -8.56
C GLY A 24 14.01 -2.79 -9.88
N ILE A 25 14.05 -3.58 -10.97
CA ILE A 25 13.61 -3.13 -12.30
C ILE A 25 12.10 -2.82 -12.27
N GLY A 26 11.72 -1.62 -12.72
CA GLY A 26 10.33 -1.16 -12.76
C GLY A 26 9.73 -0.80 -11.38
N GLU A 27 10.56 -0.77 -10.33
CA GLU A 27 10.12 -0.49 -8.97
C GLU A 27 10.61 0.87 -8.47
N VAL A 28 9.91 1.38 -7.48
CA VAL A 28 10.31 2.55 -6.70
C VAL A 28 10.35 2.19 -5.23
N ARG A 29 11.29 2.80 -4.49
CA ARG A 29 11.28 2.80 -3.04
C ARG A 29 10.71 4.12 -2.55
N ILE A 30 9.80 4.03 -1.61
CA ILE A 30 9.13 5.17 -1.02
C ILE A 30 9.57 5.26 0.44
N LYS A 31 10.09 6.41 0.85
CA LYS A 31 10.20 6.76 2.26
C LYS A 31 8.80 7.09 2.74
N VAL A 32 8.27 6.27 3.64
CA VAL A 32 6.90 6.40 4.14
C VAL A 32 6.77 7.67 4.96
N GLY A 33 5.82 8.51 4.58
CA GLY A 33 5.44 9.71 5.32
C GLY A 33 4.29 9.44 6.28
N ALA A 34 3.31 8.66 5.81
CA ALA A 34 2.19 8.18 6.61
C ALA A 34 1.64 6.86 6.05
N ALA A 35 1.07 6.05 6.93
CA ALA A 35 0.33 4.85 6.56
C ALA A 35 -0.99 4.81 7.33
N GLY A 36 -2.10 4.61 6.62
CA GLY A 36 -3.43 4.46 7.20
C GLY A 36 -3.61 3.09 7.86
N VAL A 37 -4.53 3.03 8.81
CA VAL A 37 -4.94 1.78 9.48
C VAL A 37 -6.33 1.42 9.00
N CYS A 38 -6.45 0.25 8.38
CA CYS A 38 -7.71 -0.29 7.88
C CYS A 38 -8.20 -1.45 8.76
N LEU A 39 -9.51 -1.69 8.76
CA LEU A 39 -10.09 -2.84 9.46
C LEU A 39 -9.52 -4.17 8.98
N SER A 40 -9.11 -4.26 7.71
CA SER A 40 -8.48 -5.45 7.15
C SER A 40 -7.12 -5.77 7.79
N ASP A 41 -6.38 -4.78 8.31
CA ASP A 41 -5.16 -5.02 9.10
C ASP A 41 -5.52 -5.72 10.43
N VAL A 42 -6.63 -5.31 11.07
CA VAL A 42 -7.15 -5.98 12.27
C VAL A 42 -7.57 -7.42 11.95
N HIS A 43 -8.23 -7.64 10.81
CA HIS A 43 -8.64 -8.97 10.36
C HIS A 43 -7.46 -9.89 10.01
N LEU A 44 -6.32 -9.34 9.63
CA LEU A 44 -5.08 -10.12 9.54
C LEU A 44 -4.59 -10.56 10.93
N LEU A 45 -4.70 -9.68 11.92
CA LEU A 45 -4.23 -9.96 13.29
C LEU A 45 -5.13 -10.98 14.00
N ASP A 46 -6.43 -10.91 13.83
CA ASP A 46 -7.40 -11.82 14.46
C ASP A 46 -7.61 -13.13 13.69
N GLY A 47 -7.07 -13.23 12.46
CA GLY A 47 -7.19 -14.43 11.62
C GLY A 47 -8.44 -14.51 10.78
N THR A 48 -9.32 -13.51 10.81
CA THR A 48 -10.50 -13.40 9.94
C THR A 48 -10.11 -13.35 8.47
N LEU A 49 -9.00 -12.67 8.15
CA LEU A 49 -8.38 -12.66 6.84
C LEU A 49 -7.01 -13.35 6.86
N SER A 50 -6.63 -13.90 5.71
CA SER A 50 -5.31 -14.48 5.49
C SER A 50 -4.82 -14.11 4.10
N PRO A 51 -3.51 -13.88 3.93
CA PRO A 51 -2.92 -13.63 2.61
C PRO A 51 -3.15 -14.81 1.67
N GLY A 52 -3.49 -14.52 0.42
CA GLY A 52 -3.72 -15.56 -0.58
C GLY A 52 -2.45 -16.02 -1.30
N TYR A 53 -1.44 -15.15 -1.39
CA TYR A 53 -0.26 -15.35 -2.24
C TYR A 53 1.06 -15.00 -1.54
N LEU A 54 1.05 -14.85 -0.22
CA LEU A 54 2.26 -14.57 0.56
C LEU A 54 3.28 -15.69 0.41
N LYS A 55 4.52 -15.32 0.11
CA LYS A 55 5.65 -16.24 0.11
C LYS A 55 6.31 -16.20 1.49
N GLY A 56 6.13 -17.28 2.25
CA GLY A 56 6.63 -17.38 3.62
C GLY A 56 5.54 -17.14 4.66
N ASP A 57 5.94 -16.84 5.89
CA ASP A 57 5.04 -16.75 7.04
C ASP A 57 5.02 -15.36 7.69
N GLU A 58 5.83 -14.43 7.18
CA GLU A 58 5.87 -13.06 7.71
C GLU A 58 5.66 -12.02 6.63
N VAL A 59 4.93 -10.96 6.96
CA VAL A 59 4.73 -9.80 6.11
C VAL A 59 4.70 -8.51 6.92
N THR A 60 5.26 -7.43 6.38
CA THR A 60 5.03 -6.08 6.87
C THR A 60 3.63 -5.66 6.44
N ILE A 61 2.74 -5.32 7.38
CA ILE A 61 1.37 -4.95 7.06
C ILE A 61 1.24 -3.47 6.67
N GLY A 62 0.01 -3.02 6.36
CA GLY A 62 -0.31 -1.65 5.95
C GLY A 62 -0.34 -1.47 4.43
N HIS A 63 -1.52 -1.19 3.89
CA HIS A 63 -1.76 -1.07 2.45
C HIS A 63 -2.21 0.35 2.03
N GLU A 64 -2.44 1.24 2.97
CA GLU A 64 -2.76 2.64 2.76
C GLU A 64 -1.51 3.49 2.97
N VAL A 65 -0.81 3.86 1.90
CA VAL A 65 0.55 4.44 1.99
C VAL A 65 0.65 5.73 1.22
N ALA A 66 1.21 6.76 1.88
CA ALA A 66 1.70 7.98 1.26
C ALA A 66 3.15 8.26 1.69
N GLY A 67 3.94 8.85 0.79
CA GLY A 67 5.33 9.18 1.10
C GLY A 67 6.05 9.83 -0.07
N THR A 68 7.37 9.83 0.03
CA THR A 68 8.25 10.43 -0.99
C THR A 68 9.11 9.35 -1.63
N ILE A 69 9.18 9.32 -2.96
CA ILE A 69 10.09 8.44 -3.68
C ILE A 69 11.53 8.83 -3.33
N ASP A 70 12.29 7.93 -2.74
CA ASP A 70 13.70 8.14 -2.40
C ASP A 70 14.68 7.33 -3.26
N GLN A 71 14.17 6.31 -3.97
CA GLN A 71 14.96 5.53 -4.92
C GLN A 71 14.07 5.07 -6.08
N ILE A 72 14.63 5.09 -7.29
CA ILE A 72 14.01 4.51 -8.48
C ILE A 72 14.89 3.37 -9.01
N GLY A 73 14.27 2.30 -9.43
CA GLY A 73 14.93 1.18 -10.08
C GLY A 73 15.15 1.41 -11.57
N ALA A 74 15.83 0.48 -12.23
CA ALA A 74 16.02 0.54 -13.68
C ALA A 74 14.66 0.47 -14.41
N GLN A 75 14.59 1.08 -15.61
CA GLN A 75 13.40 1.11 -16.48
C GLN A 75 12.19 1.86 -15.89
N VAL A 76 12.38 2.74 -14.91
CA VAL A 76 11.37 3.67 -14.41
C VAL A 76 11.58 5.03 -15.07
N SER A 77 10.56 5.55 -15.76
CA SER A 77 10.58 6.85 -16.44
C SER A 77 9.47 7.80 -15.98
N GLU A 78 8.39 7.28 -15.40
CA GLU A 78 7.18 8.02 -15.03
C GLU A 78 7.33 8.81 -13.73
N CYS A 79 8.31 8.41 -12.90
CA CYS A 79 8.56 8.97 -11.57
C CYS A 79 10.00 9.44 -11.44
N LYS A 80 10.24 10.31 -10.47
CA LYS A 80 11.58 10.74 -10.06
C LYS A 80 11.71 10.75 -8.54
N VAL A 81 12.94 10.68 -8.06
CA VAL A 81 13.27 10.91 -6.64
C VAL A 81 12.77 12.29 -6.22
N GLY A 82 12.12 12.36 -5.08
CA GLY A 82 11.48 13.55 -4.54
C GLY A 82 10.00 13.68 -4.88
N ASP A 83 9.43 12.87 -5.81
CA ASP A 83 7.99 12.89 -6.05
C ASP A 83 7.24 12.44 -4.80
N ARG A 84 6.21 13.20 -4.44
CA ARG A 84 5.26 12.85 -3.37
C ARG A 84 4.14 11.99 -3.97
N VAL A 85 3.87 10.85 -3.35
CA VAL A 85 3.00 9.83 -3.95
C VAL A 85 2.13 9.12 -2.91
N ILE A 86 1.03 8.56 -3.40
CA ILE A 86 0.26 7.49 -2.75
C ILE A 86 0.44 6.19 -3.54
N VAL A 87 0.18 5.05 -2.89
CA VAL A 87 0.35 3.72 -3.47
C VAL A 87 -1.00 3.04 -3.70
N ILE A 88 -1.25 2.56 -4.91
CA ILE A 88 -2.39 1.68 -5.20
C ILE A 88 -2.06 0.30 -4.63
N ALA A 89 -2.83 -0.15 -3.63
CA ALA A 89 -2.53 -1.35 -2.87
C ALA A 89 -2.65 -2.65 -3.67
N GLY A 90 -3.67 -2.75 -4.53
CA GLY A 90 -3.95 -3.96 -5.32
C GLY A 90 -3.28 -3.95 -6.68
N GLN A 91 -2.64 -5.07 -7.04
CA GLN A 91 -2.09 -5.26 -8.39
C GLN A 91 -2.44 -6.65 -8.94
N ARG A 92 -2.58 -6.74 -10.27
CA ARG A 92 -2.68 -8.04 -10.94
C ARG A 92 -1.28 -8.59 -11.19
N ASN A 93 -1.07 -9.84 -10.81
CA ASN A 93 0.15 -10.57 -11.13
C ASN A 93 0.07 -11.17 -12.55
N VAL A 94 1.12 -11.86 -12.97
CA VAL A 94 1.21 -12.50 -14.31
C VAL A 94 0.16 -13.57 -14.56
N THR A 95 -0.46 -14.13 -13.51
CA THR A 95 -1.55 -15.10 -13.59
C THR A 95 -2.92 -14.44 -13.45
N ASN A 96 -3.00 -13.11 -13.57
CA ASN A 96 -4.22 -12.30 -13.45
C ASN A 96 -4.87 -12.33 -12.05
N GLN A 97 -4.16 -12.79 -11.02
CA GLN A 97 -4.60 -12.78 -9.64
C GLN A 97 -4.29 -11.42 -9.01
N ILE A 98 -5.16 -10.94 -8.13
CA ILE A 98 -4.92 -9.71 -7.38
C ILE A 98 -4.04 -10.05 -6.18
N THR A 99 -2.89 -9.39 -6.08
CA THR A 99 -2.02 -9.41 -4.91
C THR A 99 -2.05 -8.03 -4.25
N THR A 100 -2.00 -8.00 -2.93
CA THR A 100 -2.21 -6.77 -2.16
C THR A 100 -1.00 -6.44 -1.30
N LEU A 101 -0.60 -5.17 -1.36
CA LEU A 101 0.41 -4.56 -0.50
C LEU A 101 0.00 -4.76 0.98
N GLY A 102 0.93 -5.12 1.83
CA GLY A 102 0.66 -5.34 3.25
C GLY A 102 -0.04 -6.64 3.60
N PHE A 103 -0.31 -7.49 2.58
CA PHE A 103 -0.92 -8.81 2.71
C PHE A 103 -0.06 -9.89 2.04
N ASP A 104 0.11 -9.80 0.72
CA ASP A 104 0.80 -10.79 -0.09
C ASP A 104 2.28 -10.45 -0.28
N TYR A 105 2.66 -9.22 0.00
CA TYR A 105 4.02 -8.68 0.01
C TYR A 105 4.12 -7.50 0.97
N ASP A 106 5.35 -7.13 1.36
CA ASP A 106 5.61 -6.14 2.40
C ASP A 106 4.96 -4.79 2.13
N GLY A 107 4.29 -4.24 3.14
CA GLY A 107 3.50 -3.02 3.13
C GLY A 107 4.15 -1.83 3.83
N GLY A 108 3.33 -0.85 4.18
CA GLY A 108 3.72 0.49 4.60
C GLY A 108 3.93 0.73 6.08
N TYR A 109 3.68 -0.26 6.97
CA TYR A 109 4.05 -0.09 8.38
C TYR A 109 5.55 -0.27 8.57
N ALA A 110 6.32 0.51 7.82
CA ALA A 110 7.76 0.52 7.81
C ALA A 110 8.29 1.91 7.45
N GLU A 111 9.59 2.15 7.66
CA GLU A 111 10.22 3.40 7.24
C GLU A 111 10.30 3.53 5.71
N TYR A 112 10.36 2.39 5.00
CA TYR A 112 10.42 2.33 3.53
C TYR A 112 9.57 1.18 3.01
N VAL A 113 8.99 1.38 1.84
CA VAL A 113 8.22 0.36 1.10
C VAL A 113 8.66 0.33 -0.36
N ILE A 114 8.63 -0.85 -0.97
CA ILE A 114 8.85 -1.05 -2.42
C ILE A 114 7.51 -1.31 -3.09
N THR A 115 7.32 -0.67 -4.25
CA THR A 115 6.18 -0.97 -5.13
C THR A 115 6.57 -0.76 -6.58
N LYS A 116 5.74 -1.23 -7.52
CA LYS A 116 5.93 -0.93 -8.94
C LYS A 116 5.69 0.55 -9.21
N ALA A 117 6.47 1.15 -10.08
CA ALA A 117 6.30 2.55 -10.50
C ALA A 117 4.90 2.83 -11.08
N THR A 118 4.28 1.83 -11.71
CA THR A 118 2.91 1.92 -12.26
C THR A 118 1.79 1.96 -11.21
N LEU A 119 2.11 1.68 -9.95
CA LEU A 119 1.15 1.68 -8.84
C LEU A 119 1.22 2.94 -7.99
N VAL A 120 2.06 3.90 -8.34
CA VAL A 120 2.13 5.17 -7.61
C VAL A 120 1.36 6.27 -8.34
N VAL A 121 0.70 7.11 -7.55
CA VAL A 121 0.00 8.29 -8.03
C VAL A 121 0.60 9.51 -7.34
N LYS A 122 1.03 10.49 -8.13
CA LYS A 122 1.57 11.75 -7.58
C LYS A 122 0.49 12.54 -6.89
N ILE A 123 0.83 13.14 -5.77
CA ILE A 123 -0.07 14.00 -4.99
C ILE A 123 0.43 15.45 -4.98
N PRO A 124 -0.46 16.43 -4.84
CA PRO A 124 -0.07 17.84 -4.70
C PRO A 124 0.81 18.08 -3.47
N ASP A 125 1.70 19.06 -3.56
CA ASP A 125 2.57 19.43 -2.43
C ASP A 125 1.78 19.93 -1.21
N SER A 126 0.60 20.51 -1.44
CA SER A 126 -0.29 21.02 -0.39
C SER A 126 -1.03 19.92 0.38
N LEU A 127 -1.09 18.67 -0.12
CA LEU A 127 -1.81 17.59 0.54
C LEU A 127 -0.91 16.91 1.58
N PRO A 128 -1.22 16.94 2.90
CA PRO A 128 -0.46 16.24 3.93
C PRO A 128 -0.44 14.73 3.69
N PHE A 129 0.65 14.05 4.08
CA PHE A 129 0.75 12.59 3.89
C PHE A 129 -0.29 11.84 4.72
N GLU A 130 -0.63 12.34 5.91
CA GLU A 130 -1.63 11.75 6.80
C GLU A 130 -3.02 11.73 6.18
N GLU A 131 -3.37 12.75 5.39
CA GLU A 131 -4.63 12.79 4.64
C GLU A 131 -4.53 11.99 3.34
N ALA A 132 -3.37 12.03 2.69
CA ALA A 132 -3.16 11.32 1.43
C ALA A 132 -3.15 9.80 1.60
N ALA A 133 -2.63 9.30 2.72
CA ALA A 133 -2.44 7.86 2.95
C ALA A 133 -3.74 7.06 2.87
N ILE A 134 -4.86 7.61 3.33
CA ILE A 134 -6.17 6.94 3.34
C ILE A 134 -6.89 6.95 1.99
N ILE A 135 -6.40 7.74 1.01
CA ILE A 135 -7.06 7.86 -0.31
C ILE A 135 -7.11 6.54 -1.07
N PRO A 136 -6.04 5.71 -1.11
CA PRO A 136 -6.01 4.49 -1.91
C PRO A 136 -7.08 3.45 -1.55
N ASP A 137 -7.57 3.44 -0.31
CA ASP A 137 -8.61 2.51 0.13
C ASP A 137 -9.81 3.20 0.79
N ALA A 138 -9.67 3.82 1.96
CA ALA A 138 -10.80 4.35 2.73
C ALA A 138 -11.61 5.42 1.97
N VAL A 139 -11.01 6.12 1.00
CA VAL A 139 -11.70 7.09 0.13
C VAL A 139 -12.09 6.46 -1.21
N SER A 140 -11.16 5.76 -1.88
CA SER A 140 -11.40 5.26 -3.24
C SER A 140 -12.45 4.14 -3.29
N THR A 141 -12.50 3.28 -2.28
CA THR A 141 -13.45 2.17 -2.19
C THR A 141 -14.91 2.64 -2.12
N PRO A 142 -15.31 3.51 -1.16
CA PRO A 142 -16.68 4.04 -1.15
C PRO A 142 -16.96 4.95 -2.35
N TRP A 143 -15.98 5.70 -2.85
CA TRP A 143 -16.14 6.47 -4.08
C TRP A 143 -16.49 5.58 -5.27
N ALA A 144 -15.80 4.47 -5.46
CA ALA A 144 -16.10 3.51 -6.53
C ALA A 144 -17.49 2.88 -6.35
N ALA A 145 -17.89 2.57 -5.12
CA ALA A 145 -19.24 2.05 -4.82
C ALA A 145 -20.32 3.06 -5.22
N ILE A 146 -20.14 4.33 -4.89
CA ILE A 146 -21.09 5.40 -5.18
C ILE A 146 -21.11 5.73 -6.69
N SER A 147 -19.95 5.97 -7.29
CA SER A 147 -19.85 6.48 -8.65
C SER A 147 -20.02 5.39 -9.72
N SER A 148 -19.37 4.23 -9.53
CA SER A 148 -19.28 3.19 -10.56
C SER A 148 -20.38 2.12 -10.41
N THR A 149 -20.68 1.70 -9.17
CA THR A 149 -21.66 0.64 -8.90
C THR A 149 -23.05 1.19 -8.75
N ALA A 150 -23.27 2.15 -7.84
CA ALA A 150 -24.57 2.76 -7.60
C ALA A 150 -24.93 3.81 -8.67
N LYS A 151 -23.95 4.33 -9.43
CA LYS A 151 -24.10 5.38 -10.44
C LYS A 151 -24.82 6.62 -9.90
N MET A 152 -24.57 6.95 -8.64
CA MET A 152 -25.11 8.15 -8.00
C MET A 152 -24.44 9.39 -8.58
N LEU A 153 -25.17 10.13 -9.41
CA LEU A 153 -24.68 11.33 -10.08
C LEU A 153 -25.00 12.60 -9.29
N SER A 154 -25.96 12.54 -8.38
CA SER A 154 -26.45 13.69 -7.60
C SER A 154 -27.22 13.22 -6.37
N LEU A 155 -27.27 14.06 -5.32
CA LEU A 155 -28.11 13.88 -4.14
C LEU A 155 -29.60 13.81 -4.46
N ILE A 156 -30.02 14.22 -5.64
CA ILE A 156 -31.43 14.14 -6.10
C ILE A 156 -31.91 12.66 -6.22
N HIS A 157 -30.96 11.70 -6.26
CA HIS A 157 -31.27 10.27 -6.25
C HIS A 157 -31.57 9.71 -4.85
N ILE A 158 -31.39 10.53 -3.82
CA ILE A 158 -31.73 10.22 -2.44
C ILE A 158 -33.09 10.83 -2.12
#